data_45fb65096399fe3b7f7957645c978f50
#
_entry.id   45fb65096399fe3b7f7957645c978f50
#
_cell.length_a   1.000
_cell.length_b   1.000
_cell.length_c   1.000
_cell.angle_alpha   90.00
_cell.angle_beta   90.00
_cell.angle_gamma   90.00
#
_symmetry.space_group_name_H-M   'P 1'
#
loop_
_entity.id
_entity.type
_entity.pdbx_description
1 polymer ?
#
loop_
_entity_poly.entity_id
_entity_poly.type
_entity_poly.pdbx_seq_one_letter_code
_entity_poly.pdbx_strand_id
1 'polypeptide(L)'
;MNFISNLITSIRNAKNAKLNYIVWKSHEKSIQKNIIAILTLLRNNGVIRAFSFVTSKEKNQFVIYIKYDQTGKSVIRSIFNVSKPSRIQYISSKALWQPQSTTGFFVLSTPYGIITDSDARRYNVGGSILFGLT
;
A
#
# COMPACT_ATOMS: atom_id res chain seq x y z
N MET A 1 -3.62 -10.09 8.62
CA MET A 1 -2.57 -9.75 7.64
C MET A 1 -1.56 -8.80 8.25
N ASN A 2 -0.70 -9.37 9.11
CA ASN A 2 0.27 -8.58 9.87
C ASN A 2 1.33 -7.92 9.00
N PHE A 3 1.67 -8.55 7.85
CA PHE A 3 2.72 -8.02 6.98
C PHE A 3 2.35 -6.67 6.34
N ILE A 4 1.06 -6.46 6.04
CA ILE A 4 0.59 -5.18 5.47
C ILE A 4 0.74 -4.07 6.50
N SER A 5 0.32 -4.31 7.74
CA SER A 5 0.48 -3.35 8.83
C SER A 5 1.94 -2.99 9.06
N ASN A 6 2.82 -3.99 9.04
CA ASN A 6 4.26 -3.77 9.21
C ASN A 6 4.86 -2.97 8.06
N LEU A 7 4.47 -3.29 6.82
CA LEU A 7 4.92 -2.57 5.63
C LEU A 7 4.49 -1.11 5.67
N ILE A 8 3.22 -0.85 5.97
CA ILE A 8 2.66 0.50 6.04
C ILE A 8 3.33 1.31 7.16
N THR A 9 3.56 0.70 8.31
CA THR A 9 4.25 1.34 9.43
C THR A 9 5.69 1.69 9.05
N SER A 10 6.39 0.79 8.35
CA SER A 10 7.75 1.03 7.87
C SER A 10 7.82 2.20 6.89
N ILE A 11 6.88 2.27 5.96
CA ILE A 11 6.81 3.38 4.99
C ILE A 11 6.51 4.70 5.72
N ARG A 12 5.57 4.68 6.66
CA ARG A 12 5.21 5.88 7.45
C ARG A 12 6.39 6.38 8.26
N ASN A 13 7.11 5.49 8.92
CA ASN A 13 8.27 5.87 9.73
C ASN A 13 9.40 6.42 8.85
N ALA A 14 9.63 5.81 7.68
CA ALA A 14 10.64 6.27 6.73
C ALA A 14 10.33 7.68 6.22
N LYS A 15 9.08 7.94 5.87
CA LYS A 15 8.65 9.25 5.41
C LYS A 15 8.82 10.31 6.50
N ASN A 16 8.46 9.98 7.76
CA ASN A 16 8.57 10.91 8.88
C ASN A 16 10.03 11.20 9.25
N ALA A 17 10.91 10.21 9.09
CA ALA A 17 12.34 10.36 9.31
C ALA A 17 13.09 10.92 8.11
N LYS A 18 12.39 11.19 6.99
CA LYS A 18 12.94 11.69 5.72
C LYS A 18 14.04 10.79 5.16
N LEU A 19 13.86 9.49 5.25
CA LEU A 19 14.76 8.50 4.69
C LEU A 19 14.54 8.40 3.18
N ASN A 20 15.62 8.20 2.41
CA ASN A 20 15.53 8.04 0.95
C ASN A 20 15.00 6.66 0.56
N TYR A 21 15.34 5.65 1.34
CA TYR A 21 14.90 4.29 1.09
C TYR A 21 14.82 3.51 2.40
N ILE A 22 14.10 2.40 2.36
CA ILE A 22 14.05 1.42 3.45
C ILE A 22 14.28 0.04 2.87
N VAL A 23 14.82 -0.85 3.71
CA VAL A 23 14.96 -2.27 3.39
C VAL A 23 13.95 -3.03 4.23
N TRP A 24 13.01 -3.70 3.55
CA TRP A 24 11.98 -4.50 4.22
C TRP A 24 12.23 -5.97 3.92
N LYS A 25 12.40 -6.76 4.97
CA LYS A 25 12.72 -8.18 4.88
C LYS A 25 11.49 -9.02 5.15
N SER A 26 11.29 -10.05 4.34
CA SER A 26 10.25 -11.03 4.56
C SER A 26 10.86 -12.41 4.61
N HIS A 27 10.45 -13.22 5.59
CA HIS A 27 10.85 -14.60 5.73
C HIS A 27 9.87 -15.55 5.05
N GLU A 28 8.71 -15.08 4.66
CA GLU A 28 7.65 -15.90 4.06
C GLU A 28 7.57 -15.68 2.55
N LYS A 29 7.78 -16.75 1.79
CA LYS A 29 7.66 -16.70 0.33
C LYS A 29 6.21 -16.53 -0.12
N SER A 30 5.25 -16.94 0.69
CA SER A 30 3.83 -16.92 0.36
C SER A 30 3.26 -15.50 0.21
N ILE A 31 3.86 -14.51 0.90
CA ILE A 31 3.37 -13.12 0.88
C ILE A 31 4.04 -12.26 -0.19
N GLN A 32 5.05 -12.77 -0.91
CA GLN A 32 5.81 -12.00 -1.90
C GLN A 32 4.94 -11.43 -3.01
N LYS A 33 4.02 -12.22 -3.54
CA LYS A 33 3.11 -11.78 -4.61
C LYS A 33 2.27 -10.60 -4.17
N ASN A 34 1.76 -10.65 -2.94
CA ASN A 34 0.93 -9.57 -2.39
C ASN A 34 1.75 -8.31 -2.16
N ILE A 35 2.98 -8.44 -1.67
CA ILE A 35 3.87 -7.29 -1.45
C ILE A 35 4.25 -6.65 -2.78
N ILE A 36 4.60 -7.44 -3.79
CA ILE A 36 4.93 -6.93 -5.12
C ILE A 36 3.72 -6.22 -5.73
N ALA A 37 2.52 -6.79 -5.57
CA ALA A 37 1.29 -6.17 -6.05
C ALA A 37 1.04 -4.81 -5.39
N ILE A 38 1.21 -4.72 -4.07
CA ILE A 38 1.04 -3.48 -3.31
C ILE A 38 2.08 -2.44 -3.73
N LEU A 39 3.35 -2.81 -3.81
CA LEU A 39 4.42 -1.90 -4.18
C LEU A 39 4.30 -1.42 -5.62
N THR A 40 3.89 -2.30 -6.54
CA THR A 40 3.62 -1.94 -7.93
C THR A 40 2.48 -0.93 -8.01
N LEU A 41 1.42 -1.15 -7.26
CA LEU A 41 0.27 -0.24 -7.18
C LEU A 41 0.71 1.13 -6.65
N LEU A 42 1.48 1.17 -5.59
CA LEU A 42 1.97 2.42 -5.01
C LEU A 42 2.88 3.17 -5.99
N ARG A 43 3.76 2.46 -6.69
CA ARG A 43 4.62 3.06 -7.70
C ARG A 43 3.81 3.64 -8.86
N ASN A 44 2.84 2.89 -9.37
CA ASN A 44 2.01 3.32 -10.51
C ASN A 44 1.15 4.53 -10.16
N ASN A 45 0.80 4.70 -8.89
CA ASN A 45 0.02 5.85 -8.42
C ASN A 45 0.91 7.00 -7.93
N GLY A 46 2.22 6.90 -8.13
CA GLY A 46 3.15 7.97 -7.80
C GLY A 46 3.41 8.17 -6.31
N VAL A 47 3.12 7.17 -5.50
CA VAL A 47 3.25 7.23 -4.03
C VAL A 47 4.68 6.95 -3.60
N ILE A 48 5.32 5.98 -4.23
CA ILE A 48 6.73 5.67 -4.03
C ILE A 48 7.50 5.90 -5.32
N ARG A 49 8.79 6.15 -5.21
CA ARG A 49 9.64 6.41 -6.38
C ARG A 49 9.90 5.12 -7.15
N ALA A 50 10.29 4.08 -6.45
CA ALA A 50 10.64 2.79 -7.05
C ALA A 50 10.75 1.74 -5.95
N PHE A 51 10.84 0.49 -6.36
CA PHE A 51 11.21 -0.60 -5.46
C PHE A 51 12.03 -1.63 -6.22
N SER A 52 12.85 -2.38 -5.50
CA SER A 52 13.57 -3.52 -6.05
C SER A 52 13.42 -4.71 -5.13
N PHE A 53 13.55 -5.89 -5.70
CA PHE A 53 13.40 -7.15 -4.99
C PHE A 53 14.65 -7.99 -5.20
N VAL A 54 15.28 -8.39 -4.10
CA VAL A 54 16.48 -9.22 -4.12
C VAL A 54 16.16 -10.53 -3.40
N THR A 55 16.23 -11.64 -4.12
CA THR A 55 16.13 -12.97 -3.54
C THR A 55 17.51 -13.51 -3.22
N SER A 56 17.73 -13.86 -1.94
CA SER A 56 18.86 -14.66 -1.53
C SER A 56 18.36 -15.98 -0.98
N LYS A 57 19.26 -16.97 -0.80
CA LYS A 57 18.89 -18.31 -0.33
C LYS A 57 18.18 -18.30 1.03
N GLU A 58 18.39 -17.27 1.84
CA GLU A 58 17.89 -17.20 3.20
C GLU A 58 16.85 -16.11 3.44
N LYS A 59 16.84 -15.05 2.61
CA LYS A 59 15.98 -13.88 2.85
C LYS A 59 15.53 -13.24 1.56
N ASN A 60 14.28 -12.81 1.55
CA ASN A 60 13.71 -11.98 0.50
C ASN A 60 13.72 -10.53 0.99
N GLN A 61 14.41 -9.66 0.26
CA GLN A 61 14.54 -8.26 0.63
C GLN A 61 13.89 -7.38 -0.42
N PHE A 62 13.10 -6.42 0.06
CA PHE A 62 12.55 -5.35 -0.76
C PHE A 62 13.25 -4.05 -0.38
N VAL A 63 13.74 -3.34 -1.36
CA VAL A 63 14.26 -1.98 -1.18
C VAL A 63 13.20 -1.04 -1.73
N ILE A 64 12.67 -0.18 -0.88
CA ILE A 64 11.58 0.73 -1.23
C ILE A 64 12.11 2.15 -1.17
N TYR A 65 12.05 2.86 -2.30
CA TYR A 65 12.52 4.24 -2.41
C TYR A 65 11.37 5.19 -2.21
N ILE A 66 11.47 6.02 -1.18
CA ILE A 66 10.44 6.98 -0.81
C ILE A 66 10.50 8.19 -1.76
N LYS A 67 9.35 8.70 -2.12
CA LYS A 67 9.24 9.83 -3.05
C LYS A 67 9.00 11.13 -2.30
N TYR A 68 9.81 12.14 -2.63
CA TYR A 68 9.69 13.48 -2.09
C TYR A 68 9.49 14.48 -3.23
N ASP A 69 8.83 15.59 -2.94
CA ASP A 69 8.68 16.67 -3.90
C ASP A 69 9.95 17.53 -3.98
N GLN A 70 9.92 18.55 -4.83
CA GLN A 70 11.07 19.44 -5.01
C GLN A 70 11.44 20.23 -3.75
N THR A 71 10.49 20.41 -2.83
CA THR A 71 10.70 21.12 -1.57
C THR A 71 11.21 20.21 -0.45
N GLY A 72 11.35 18.91 -0.72
CA GLY A 72 11.79 17.93 0.26
C GLY A 72 10.68 17.36 1.12
N LYS A 73 9.43 17.69 0.83
CA LYS A 73 8.28 17.11 1.53
C LYS A 73 7.87 15.80 0.90
N SER A 74 7.44 14.85 1.72
CA SER A 74 6.93 13.57 1.23
C SER A 74 5.67 13.77 0.39
N VAL A 75 5.58 13.05 -0.73
CA VAL A 75 4.38 13.00 -1.56
C VAL A 75 3.21 12.40 -0.76
N ILE A 76 3.50 11.48 0.15
CA ILE A 76 2.51 10.90 1.05
C ILE A 76 2.30 11.87 2.21
N ARG A 77 1.10 12.43 2.34
CA ARG A 77 0.73 13.23 3.51
C ARG A 77 0.47 12.33 4.70
N SER A 78 -0.35 11.31 4.50
CA SER A 78 -0.74 10.38 5.54
C SER A 78 -0.95 9.00 4.92
N ILE A 79 -0.48 7.96 5.62
CA ILE A 79 -0.72 6.57 5.26
C ILE A 79 -1.15 5.85 6.53
N PHE A 80 -2.25 5.10 6.46
CA PHE A 80 -2.85 4.52 7.66
C PHE A 80 -3.48 3.16 7.36
N ASN A 81 -3.40 2.26 8.32
CA ASN A 81 -4.05 0.96 8.26
C ASN A 81 -5.54 1.12 8.51
N VAL A 82 -6.36 0.41 7.74
CA VAL A 82 -7.81 0.36 7.93
C VAL A 82 -8.21 -1.00 8.50
N SER A 83 -7.89 -2.08 7.80
CA SER A 83 -8.18 -3.43 8.29
C SER A 83 -7.08 -3.91 9.23
N LYS A 84 -7.48 -4.57 10.32
CA LYS A 84 -6.59 -5.21 11.27
C LYS A 84 -6.85 -6.73 11.22
N PRO A 85 -5.89 -7.56 11.66
CA PRO A 85 -6.10 -9.02 11.66
C PRO A 85 -7.35 -9.45 12.42
N SER A 86 -7.70 -8.73 13.49
CA SER A 86 -8.88 -9.00 14.31
C SER A 86 -10.16 -8.35 13.78
N ARG A 87 -10.05 -7.40 12.85
CA ARG A 87 -11.19 -6.63 12.37
C ARG A 87 -10.97 -6.17 10.93
N ILE A 88 -11.52 -6.93 9.99
CA ILE A 88 -11.42 -6.63 8.56
C ILE A 88 -12.60 -5.74 8.17
N GLN A 89 -12.29 -4.61 7.51
CA GLN A 89 -13.29 -3.66 7.03
C GLN A 89 -13.61 -3.94 5.57
N TYR A 90 -14.89 -4.19 5.29
CA TYR A 90 -15.37 -4.41 3.92
C TYR A 90 -16.14 -3.20 3.41
N ILE A 91 -16.05 -2.97 2.11
CA ILE A 91 -16.86 -1.96 1.44
C ILE A 91 -17.53 -2.60 0.22
N SER A 92 -18.82 -2.34 0.04
CA SER A 92 -19.57 -2.84 -1.11
C SER A 92 -19.32 -1.97 -2.33
N SER A 93 -19.56 -2.55 -3.52
CA SER A 93 -19.47 -1.77 -4.77
C SER A 93 -20.40 -0.56 -4.77
N LYS A 94 -21.59 -0.71 -4.18
CA LYS A 94 -22.56 0.37 -4.07
C LYS A 94 -22.06 1.51 -3.19
N ALA A 95 -21.42 1.18 -2.06
CA ALA A 95 -20.86 2.18 -1.15
C ALA A 95 -19.68 2.94 -1.76
N LEU A 96 -18.93 2.31 -2.66
CA LEU A 96 -17.80 2.95 -3.35
C LEU A 96 -18.23 4.12 -4.26
N TRP A 97 -19.48 4.12 -4.73
CA TRP A 97 -20.00 5.17 -5.60
C TRP A 97 -20.48 6.40 -4.85
N GLN A 98 -20.47 6.37 -3.51
CA GLN A 98 -20.88 7.54 -2.74
C GLN A 98 -19.80 8.62 -2.80
N PRO A 99 -20.18 9.90 -2.85
CA PRO A 99 -19.21 11.00 -2.89
C PRO A 99 -18.32 10.97 -1.65
N GLN A 100 -17.03 11.08 -1.87
CA GLN A 100 -16.05 11.16 -0.80
C GLN A 100 -15.46 12.56 -0.76
N SER A 101 -15.40 13.13 0.42
CA SER A 101 -14.88 14.48 0.64
C SER A 101 -13.36 14.52 0.84
N THR A 102 -12.71 13.37 0.90
CA THR A 102 -11.27 13.28 1.18
C THR A 102 -10.46 13.15 -0.10
N THR A 103 -9.32 13.84 -0.14
CA THR A 103 -8.28 13.61 -1.14
C THR A 103 -7.54 12.32 -0.79
N GLY A 104 -7.03 11.62 -1.82
CA GLY A 104 -6.31 10.37 -1.61
C GLY A 104 -7.12 9.18 -2.08
N PHE A 105 -6.68 7.99 -1.69
CA PHE A 105 -7.33 6.77 -2.14
C PHE A 105 -7.16 5.65 -1.11
N PHE A 106 -7.98 4.61 -1.26
CA PHE A 106 -7.89 3.38 -0.49
C PHE A 106 -7.39 2.25 -1.37
N VAL A 107 -6.66 1.32 -0.77
CA VAL A 107 -6.22 0.09 -1.42
C VAL A 107 -7.07 -1.05 -0.90
N LEU A 108 -7.66 -1.80 -1.83
CA LEU A 108 -8.64 -2.84 -1.55
C LEU A 108 -8.15 -4.19 -2.04
N SER A 109 -8.51 -5.24 -1.30
CA SER A 109 -8.38 -6.62 -1.76
C SER A 109 -9.72 -7.07 -2.32
N THR A 110 -9.76 -7.36 -3.62
CA THR A 110 -10.98 -7.71 -4.36
C THR A 110 -10.78 -9.03 -5.12
N PRO A 111 -11.84 -9.62 -5.69
CA PRO A 111 -11.68 -10.78 -6.57
C PRO A 111 -10.77 -10.55 -7.77
N TYR A 112 -10.57 -9.29 -8.17
CA TYR A 112 -9.65 -8.91 -9.26
C TYR A 112 -8.24 -8.63 -8.76
N GLY A 113 -7.95 -8.86 -7.48
CA GLY A 113 -6.65 -8.64 -6.87
C GLY A 113 -6.61 -7.38 -6.01
N ILE A 114 -5.42 -6.91 -5.73
CA ILE A 114 -5.20 -5.71 -4.92
C ILE A 114 -5.23 -4.49 -5.86
N ILE A 115 -6.24 -3.67 -5.70
CA ILE A 115 -6.50 -2.51 -6.57
C ILE A 115 -6.89 -1.30 -5.73
N THR A 116 -6.91 -0.12 -6.37
CA THR A 116 -7.39 1.10 -5.74
C THR A 116 -8.91 1.15 -5.70
N ASP A 117 -9.46 2.03 -4.88
CA ASP A 117 -10.92 2.28 -4.84
C ASP A 117 -11.45 2.78 -6.18
N SER A 118 -10.67 3.59 -6.92
CA SER A 118 -11.04 4.04 -8.26
C SER A 118 -11.20 2.87 -9.24
N ASP A 119 -10.25 1.94 -9.23
CA ASP A 119 -10.31 0.75 -10.07
C ASP A 119 -11.45 -0.18 -9.65
N ALA A 120 -11.69 -0.31 -8.33
CA ALA A 120 -12.81 -1.10 -7.81
C ALA A 120 -14.15 -0.54 -8.27
N ARG A 121 -14.30 0.78 -8.30
CA ARG A 121 -15.49 1.43 -8.86
C ARG A 121 -15.64 1.12 -10.34
N ARG A 122 -14.56 1.23 -11.09
CA ARG A 122 -14.57 0.95 -12.55
C ARG A 122 -14.95 -0.49 -12.86
N TYR A 123 -14.47 -1.45 -12.06
CA TYR A 123 -14.83 -2.86 -12.22
C TYR A 123 -16.14 -3.23 -11.54
N ASN A 124 -16.73 -2.29 -10.81
CA ASN A 124 -18.00 -2.49 -10.08
C ASN A 124 -17.91 -3.65 -9.08
N VAL A 125 -16.84 -3.68 -8.31
CA VAL A 125 -16.60 -4.71 -7.28
C VAL A 125 -16.32 -4.07 -5.93
N GLY A 126 -16.74 -4.74 -4.87
CA GLY A 126 -16.36 -4.40 -3.52
C GLY A 126 -15.19 -5.26 -3.04
N GLY A 127 -14.72 -5.00 -1.84
CA GLY A 127 -13.63 -5.78 -1.26
C GLY A 127 -13.29 -5.33 0.16
N SER A 128 -12.25 -5.92 0.73
CA SER A 128 -11.74 -5.51 2.02
C SER A 128 -10.78 -4.34 1.86
N ILE A 129 -10.94 -3.32 2.69
CA ILE A 129 -10.08 -2.14 2.68
C ILE A 129 -8.82 -2.48 3.46
N LEU A 130 -7.67 -2.48 2.80
CA LEU A 130 -6.39 -2.80 3.43
C LEU A 130 -5.81 -1.59 4.15
N PHE A 131 -5.62 -0.50 3.42
CA PHE A 131 -5.08 0.74 3.96
C PHE A 131 -5.51 1.93 3.11
N GLY A 132 -5.28 3.12 3.62
CA GLY A 132 -5.59 4.36 2.93
C GLY A 132 -4.43 5.33 2.91
N LEU A 133 -4.47 6.25 1.95
CA LEU A 133 -3.48 7.32 1.78
C LEU A 133 -4.19 8.65 1.51
N THR A 134 -3.57 9.71 1.96
CA THR A 134 -4.01 11.07 1.63
C THR A 134 -2.86 11.92 1.11
#